data_348e1f59aac86b59155a0b02d7daa23c
#
_entry.id   348e1f59aac86b59155a0b02d7daa23c
#
_cell.length_a   1.000
_cell.length_b   1.000
_cell.length_c   1.000
_cell.angle_alpha   90.00
_cell.angle_beta   90.00
_cell.angle_gamma   90.00
#
_symmetry.space_group_name_H-M   'P 1'
#
loop_
_entity.id
_entity.type
_entity.pdbx_description
1 polymer ?
#
loop_
_entity_poly.entity_id
_entity_poly.type
_entity_poly.pdbx_seq_one_letter_code
_entity_poly.pdbx_strand_id
1 'polypeptide(L)'
;MPETVVLPEIEREEKTGSKDDLEPGWLVICWNDPVNLMTYVTHVFQIVFGWNRQKAERHMLQVHRQGQSVLARTSLEKAEHFVHQLQKYTLHATMQREP
;
A
#
# COMPACT_ATOMS: atom_id res chain seq x y z
N MET A 1 -5.42 9.62 -13.36
CA MET A 1 -5.27 9.52 -13.20
C MET A 1 -5.09 9.44 -12.89
N PRO A 2 -5.09 9.25 -12.61
CA PRO A 2 -4.87 8.96 -12.24
C PRO A 2 -4.89 8.48 -11.80
N GLU A 3 -4.90 8.16 -11.53
CA GLU A 3 -4.93 7.72 -11.10
C GLU A 3 -4.97 7.20 -10.73
N THR A 4 -5.08 7.22 -10.65
CA THR A 4 -5.11 6.74 -10.24
C THR A 4 -4.99 6.23 -10.19
N VAL A 5 -4.85 6.29 -10.27
CA VAL A 5 -4.84 5.85 -10.21
C VAL A 5 -4.84 5.14 -10.19
N VAL A 6 -4.82 5.01 -10.25
CA VAL A 6 -4.99 4.45 -10.18
C VAL A 6 -5.16 3.74 -10.14
N LEU A 7 -4.61 3.18 -10.24
CA LEU A 7 -5.22 2.24 -9.89
C LEU A 7 -5.76 1.01 -10.59
N PRO A 8 -5.43 0.53 -11.72
CA PRO A 8 -6.23 -0.42 -12.43
C PRO A 8 -6.04 -1.87 -11.96
N GLU A 9 -4.86 -2.23 -11.58
CA GLU A 9 -4.62 -3.61 -11.13
C GLU A 9 -5.40 -3.92 -9.87
N ILE A 10 -5.42 -2.96 -8.98
CA ILE A 10 -6.13 -3.14 -7.73
C ILE A 10 -7.61 -3.30 -8.01
N GLU A 11 -8.11 -2.52 -8.94
CA GLU A 11 -9.52 -2.58 -9.28
C GLU A 11 -9.91 -3.93 -9.82
N ARG A 12 -9.04 -4.54 -10.62
CA ARG A 12 -9.35 -5.87 -11.15
C ARG A 12 -9.43 -6.91 -10.06
N GLU A 13 -8.55 -6.81 -9.09
CA GLU A 13 -8.60 -7.74 -7.97
C GLU A 13 -9.89 -7.61 -7.20
N GLU A 14 -10.34 -6.40 -7.06
CA GLU A 14 -11.59 -6.15 -6.35
C GLU A 14 -12.78 -6.70 -7.11
N LYS A 15 -12.68 -6.76 -8.42
CA LYS A 15 -13.79 -7.22 -9.24
C LYS A 15 -13.99 -8.70 -9.18
N THR A 16 -13.17 -9.42 -8.50
CA THR A 16 -13.38 -10.85 -8.38
C THR A 16 -14.65 -11.19 -7.61
N GLY A 17 -15.26 -10.18 -6.99
CA GLY A 17 -16.49 -10.43 -6.27
C GLY A 17 -16.27 -11.07 -4.94
N SER A 18 -15.13 -10.87 -4.37
CA SER A 18 -14.84 -11.42 -3.06
C SER A 18 -15.71 -10.76 -2.02
N LYS A 19 -15.79 -11.41 -0.88
CA LYS A 19 -16.52 -10.88 0.24
C LYS A 19 -15.98 -9.50 0.65
N ASP A 20 -14.69 -9.29 0.49
CA ASP A 20 -14.06 -8.03 0.86
C ASP A 20 -14.62 -6.86 0.07
N ASP A 21 -15.10 -7.10 -1.15
CA ASP A 21 -15.64 -6.04 -1.98
C ASP A 21 -16.97 -5.50 -1.45
N LEU A 22 -17.66 -6.30 -0.66
CA LEU A 22 -18.99 -5.94 -0.18
C LEU A 22 -18.97 -5.26 1.17
N GLU A 23 -17.82 -5.22 1.82
CA GLU A 23 -17.71 -4.65 3.15
C GLU A 23 -16.74 -3.50 3.13
N PRO A 24 -16.90 -2.54 4.07
CA PRO A 24 -15.90 -1.48 4.17
C PRO A 24 -14.52 -2.10 4.32
N GLY A 25 -13.61 -1.66 3.49
CA GLY A 25 -12.27 -2.20 3.52
C GLY A 25 -11.40 -1.49 4.53
N TRP A 26 -10.19 -2.00 4.66
CA TRP A 26 -9.16 -1.39 5.48
C TRP A 26 -8.05 -0.90 4.58
N LEU A 27 -7.57 0.29 4.84
CA LEU A 27 -6.50 0.91 4.06
C LEU A 27 -5.18 0.70 4.77
N VAL A 28 -4.18 0.27 4.01
CA VAL A 28 -2.81 0.18 4.49
C VAL A 28 -2.07 1.40 3.96
N ILE A 29 -1.54 2.20 4.86
CA ILE A 29 -0.93 3.48 4.50
C ILE A 29 0.51 3.50 4.96
N CYS A 30 1.41 3.90 4.06
CA CYS A 30 2.79 4.14 4.41
C CYS A 30 3.05 5.63 4.45
N TRP A 31 3.70 6.08 5.52
CA TRP A 31 3.96 7.50 5.77
C TRP A 31 5.42 7.81 5.51
N ASN A 32 5.67 9.03 5.09
CA ASN A 32 7.03 9.47 4.84
C ASN A 32 7.85 9.40 6.12
N ASP A 33 9.05 8.88 5.98
CA ASP A 33 9.97 8.71 7.09
C ASP A 33 11.34 9.14 6.58
N PRO A 34 11.90 10.25 7.09
CA PRO A 34 13.17 10.74 6.57
C PRO A 34 14.36 9.83 6.85
N VAL A 35 14.17 8.83 7.71
CA VAL A 35 15.27 7.93 8.06
C VAL A 35 15.56 6.93 6.96
N ASN A 36 14.52 6.45 6.27
CA ASN A 36 14.68 5.39 5.29
C ASN A 36 14.99 5.96 3.90
N LEU A 37 15.93 5.32 3.21
CA LEU A 37 16.25 5.72 1.84
C LEU A 37 15.12 5.36 0.90
N MET A 38 14.94 6.18 -0.14
CA MET A 38 13.88 5.95 -1.12
C MET A 38 14.03 4.61 -1.83
N THR A 39 15.28 4.24 -2.17
CA THR A 39 15.51 2.95 -2.82
C THR A 39 15.17 1.79 -1.91
N TYR A 40 15.42 1.94 -0.63
CA TYR A 40 15.05 0.93 0.34
C TYR A 40 13.53 0.75 0.42
N VAL A 41 12.81 1.87 0.46
CA VAL A 41 11.36 1.83 0.53
C VAL A 41 10.78 1.11 -0.69
N THR A 42 11.29 1.43 -1.88
CA THR A 42 10.88 0.77 -3.11
C THR A 42 11.09 -0.73 -3.01
N HIS A 43 12.25 -1.12 -2.52
CA HIS A 43 12.60 -2.54 -2.38
C HIS A 43 11.64 -3.25 -1.43
N VAL A 44 11.34 -2.62 -0.30
CA VAL A 44 10.44 -3.21 0.68
C VAL A 44 9.05 -3.40 0.09
N PHE A 45 8.56 -2.41 -0.67
CA PHE A 45 7.25 -2.55 -1.31
C PHE A 45 7.24 -3.75 -2.26
N GLN A 46 8.33 -3.99 -2.97
CA GLN A 46 8.41 -5.14 -3.85
C GLN A 46 8.38 -6.45 -3.07
N ILE A 47 9.07 -6.50 -1.95
CA ILE A 47 9.09 -7.71 -1.13
C ILE A 47 7.72 -7.99 -0.53
N VAL A 48 7.12 -6.98 0.06
CA VAL A 48 5.89 -7.18 0.83
C VAL A 48 4.69 -7.45 -0.07
N PHE A 49 4.59 -6.72 -1.19
CA PHE A 49 3.42 -6.80 -2.05
C PHE A 49 3.65 -7.58 -3.33
N GLY A 50 4.89 -7.93 -3.64
CA GLY A 50 5.18 -8.61 -4.88
C GLY A 50 5.04 -7.72 -6.10
N TRP A 51 5.09 -6.42 -5.94
CA TRP A 51 4.94 -5.47 -7.04
C TRP A 51 6.16 -5.46 -7.93
N ASN A 52 5.95 -5.09 -9.20
CA ASN A 52 7.09 -4.79 -10.05
C ASN A 52 7.69 -3.46 -9.60
N ARG A 53 8.87 -3.16 -10.17
CA ARG A 53 9.61 -1.99 -9.74
C ARG A 53 8.86 -0.69 -10.05
N GLN A 54 8.20 -0.61 -11.20
CA GLN A 54 7.49 0.60 -11.58
C GLN A 54 6.40 0.95 -10.59
N LYS A 55 5.61 -0.05 -10.21
CA LYS A 55 4.53 0.20 -9.26
C LYS A 55 5.08 0.57 -7.89
N ALA A 56 6.12 -0.13 -7.46
CA ALA A 56 6.73 0.17 -6.16
C ALA A 56 7.30 1.58 -6.13
N GLU A 57 7.95 2.00 -7.22
CA GLU A 57 8.51 3.35 -7.29
C GLU A 57 7.41 4.41 -7.29
N ARG A 58 6.31 4.13 -7.96
CA ARG A 58 5.21 5.08 -8.01
C ARG A 58 4.67 5.36 -6.61
N HIS A 59 4.47 4.31 -5.83
CA HIS A 59 4.00 4.48 -4.47
C HIS A 59 5.05 5.10 -3.56
N MET A 60 6.30 4.74 -3.77
CA MET A 60 7.39 5.36 -3.01
C MET A 60 7.44 6.86 -3.25
N LEU A 61 7.25 7.28 -4.50
CA LEU A 61 7.25 8.70 -4.81
C LEU A 61 6.06 9.41 -4.19
N GLN A 62 4.91 8.75 -4.11
CA GLN A 62 3.77 9.33 -3.41
C GLN A 62 4.09 9.56 -1.95
N VAL A 63 4.71 8.57 -1.31
CA VAL A 63 5.11 8.71 0.09
C VAL A 63 6.04 9.91 0.24
N HIS A 64 7.03 9.98 -0.63
CA HIS A 64 8.05 11.02 -0.52
C HIS A 64 7.50 12.41 -0.80
N ARG A 65 6.67 12.54 -1.82
CA ARG A 65 6.21 13.86 -2.28
C ARG A 65 4.95 14.33 -1.59
N GLN A 66 4.07 13.41 -1.23
CA GLN A 66 2.78 13.76 -0.66
C GLN A 66 2.68 13.43 0.83
N GLY A 67 3.70 12.80 1.38
CA GLY A 67 3.72 12.46 2.79
C GLY A 67 3.16 11.10 3.11
N GLN A 68 2.40 10.51 2.20
CA GLN A 68 1.81 9.19 2.44
C GLN A 68 1.37 8.57 1.13
N SER A 69 1.17 7.27 1.15
CA SER A 69 0.56 6.55 0.04
C SER A 69 -0.29 5.43 0.57
N VAL A 70 -1.47 5.26 -0.02
CA VAL A 70 -2.32 4.12 0.28
C VAL A 70 -1.81 2.94 -0.55
N LEU A 71 -1.32 1.92 0.12
CA LEU A 71 -0.67 0.79 -0.55
C LEU A 71 -1.65 -0.32 -0.88
N ALA A 72 -2.70 -0.47 -0.08
CA ALA A 72 -3.65 -1.54 -0.29
C ALA A 72 -4.97 -1.19 0.37
N ARG A 73 -6.03 -1.76 -0.18
CA ARG A 73 -7.36 -1.75 0.41
C ARG A 73 -7.78 -3.21 0.51
N THR A 74 -7.98 -3.69 1.73
CA THR A 74 -8.13 -5.11 1.92
C THR A 74 -8.88 -5.41 3.21
N SER A 75 -9.04 -6.69 3.53
CA SER A 75 -9.69 -7.10 4.77
C SER A 75 -8.84 -6.71 5.98
N LEU A 76 -9.47 -6.73 7.14
CA LEU A 76 -8.77 -6.43 8.39
C LEU A 76 -7.56 -7.32 8.59
N GLU A 77 -7.74 -8.61 8.39
CA GLU A 77 -6.64 -9.55 8.62
C GLU A 77 -5.47 -9.33 7.70
N LYS A 78 -5.76 -9.08 6.42
CA LYS A 78 -4.69 -8.84 5.47
C LYS A 78 -4.03 -7.50 5.72
N ALA A 79 -4.82 -6.50 6.12
CA ALA A 79 -4.25 -5.19 6.44
C ALA A 79 -3.28 -5.31 7.61
N GLU A 80 -3.67 -6.03 8.64
CA GLU A 80 -2.78 -6.25 9.78
C GLU A 80 -1.49 -6.94 9.35
N HIS A 81 -1.61 -7.93 8.50
CA HIS A 81 -0.44 -8.65 8.01
C HIS A 81 0.52 -7.70 7.26
N PHE A 82 -0.03 -6.90 6.35
CA PHE A 82 0.80 -5.97 5.59
C PHE A 82 1.45 -4.93 6.49
N VAL A 83 0.69 -4.39 7.45
CA VAL A 83 1.25 -3.39 8.36
C VAL A 83 2.39 -4.00 9.16
N HIS A 84 2.19 -5.21 9.69
CA HIS A 84 3.26 -5.86 10.45
C HIS A 84 4.49 -6.12 9.60
N GLN A 85 4.30 -6.54 8.35
CA GLN A 85 5.42 -6.77 7.45
C GLN A 85 6.18 -5.47 7.18
N LEU A 86 5.46 -4.40 6.89
CA LEU A 86 6.09 -3.12 6.62
C LEU A 86 6.84 -2.61 7.84
N GLN A 87 6.23 -2.73 9.02
CA GLN A 87 6.88 -2.30 10.26
C GLN A 87 8.10 -3.15 10.57
N LYS A 88 8.06 -4.42 10.23
CA LYS A 88 9.21 -5.29 10.41
C LYS A 88 10.40 -4.80 9.60
N TYR A 89 10.15 -4.20 8.44
CA TYR A 89 11.19 -3.60 7.63
C TYR A 89 11.44 -2.14 8.01
N THR A 90 10.95 -1.71 9.16
CA THR A 90 11.18 -0.40 9.75
C THR A 90 10.52 0.76 9.00
N LEU A 91 9.49 0.48 8.22
CA LEU A 91 8.71 1.55 7.61
C LEU A 91 7.60 1.99 8.54
N HIS A 92 7.21 3.26 8.40
CA HIS A 92 6.11 3.80 9.20
C HIS A 92 4.80 3.48 8.46
N ALA A 93 4.15 2.42 8.88
CA ALA A 93 2.91 1.97 8.24
C ALA A 93 1.80 1.87 9.27
N THR A 94 0.60 2.23 8.84
CA THR A 94 -0.59 2.15 9.67
C THR A 94 -1.73 1.59 8.84
N MET A 95 -2.85 1.31 9.51
CA MET A 95 -4.07 0.92 8.81
C MET A 95 -5.22 1.69 9.41
N GLN A 96 -6.23 1.91 8.59
CA GLN A 96 -7.43 2.57 9.06
C GLN A 96 -8.62 2.05 8.28
N ARG A 97 -9.77 2.12 8.90
CA ARG A 97 -11.00 1.69 8.26
C ARG A 97 -11.37 2.69 7.18
N GLU A 98 -11.79 2.17 6.06
CA GLU A 98 -12.24 3.00 4.95
C GLU A 98 -13.56 3.67 5.34
N PRO A 99 -13.67 4.98 5.12
CA PRO A 99 -14.90 5.70 5.48
C PRO A 99 -16.11 5.28 4.66
#